data_47d83e07d960865a3eb6c89dcc387da1
#
_entry.id   47d83e07d960865a3eb6c89dcc387da1
#
_cell.length_a   1.000
_cell.length_b   1.000
_cell.length_c   1.000
_cell.angle_alpha   90.00
_cell.angle_beta   90.00
_cell.angle_gamma   90.00
#
_symmetry.space_group_name_H-M   'P 1'
#
loop_
_entity.id
_entity.type
_entity.pdbx_description
1 polymer ?
#
loop_
_entity_poly.entity_id
_entity_poly.type
_entity_poly.pdbx_seq_one_letter_code
_entity_poly.pdbx_strand_id
1 'polypeptide(L)'
;MELTLDQALQKGVEAHKAGKVQEADRYYTAILKANPKHSDANHNMGVLAVGVGKVEVALPFFKTALEANSNIAQYWLSYIDALIKLERMDDAKTVLDQAKSKGVKGEGFDRLEKRMEGAKTDAVLGSKSQEPPQKKLQSLIELYNQNRLQQVFNEAQELTKRYTKSLTLWNFMGASAAQIGQLDEAVNAFKKLISIKP
;
A
#
# COMPACT_ATOMS: atom_id res chain seq x y z
N MET A 1 -21.06 35.35 -3.13
CA MET A 1 -19.78 35.64 -2.45
C MET A 1 -18.84 34.47 -2.72
N GLU A 2 -17.70 34.70 -3.38
CA GLU A 2 -16.72 33.67 -3.59
C GLU A 2 -16.02 33.32 -2.25
N LEU A 3 -15.78 32.03 -2.01
CA LEU A 3 -15.08 31.56 -0.82
C LEU A 3 -13.60 31.91 -0.93
N THR A 4 -12.98 32.32 0.17
CA THR A 4 -11.51 32.36 0.26
C THR A 4 -10.94 30.93 0.24
N LEU A 5 -9.63 30.77 -0.06
CA LEU A 5 -8.98 29.44 -0.03
C LEU A 5 -9.09 28.80 1.35
N ASP A 6 -8.95 29.58 2.42
CA ASP A 6 -9.08 29.07 3.81
C ASP A 6 -10.50 28.60 4.11
N GLN A 7 -11.51 29.35 3.68
CA GLN A 7 -12.91 28.94 3.83
C GLN A 7 -13.22 27.67 3.03
N ALA A 8 -12.69 27.58 1.82
CA ALA A 8 -12.84 26.37 0.99
C ALA A 8 -12.12 25.17 1.64
N LEU A 9 -10.93 25.38 2.22
CA LEU A 9 -10.20 24.34 2.93
C LEU A 9 -10.99 23.84 4.14
N GLN A 10 -11.50 24.74 4.95
CA GLN A 10 -12.32 24.41 6.13
C GLN A 10 -13.53 23.56 5.73
N LYS A 11 -14.29 23.99 4.71
CA LYS A 11 -15.44 23.23 4.20
C LYS A 11 -15.04 21.87 3.65
N GLY A 12 -13.90 21.77 2.95
CA GLY A 12 -13.35 20.51 2.47
C GLY A 12 -13.05 19.56 3.62
N VAL A 13 -12.43 20.03 4.70
CA VAL A 13 -12.12 19.26 5.90
C VAL A 13 -13.40 18.80 6.62
N GLU A 14 -14.39 19.68 6.76
CA GLU A 14 -15.69 19.35 7.36
C GLU A 14 -16.41 18.26 6.55
N ALA A 15 -16.45 18.41 5.21
CA ALA A 15 -17.05 17.43 4.33
C ALA A 15 -16.31 16.08 4.42
N HIS A 16 -14.97 16.10 4.46
CA HIS A 16 -14.14 14.89 4.61
C HIS A 16 -14.44 14.18 5.93
N LYS A 17 -14.47 14.90 7.05
CA LYS A 17 -14.81 14.35 8.37
C LYS A 17 -16.24 13.77 8.42
N ALA A 18 -17.16 14.36 7.66
CA ALA A 18 -18.54 13.89 7.53
C ALA A 18 -18.69 12.69 6.55
N GLY A 19 -17.60 12.19 5.97
CA GLY A 19 -17.63 11.11 4.98
C GLY A 19 -18.17 11.51 3.61
N LYS A 20 -18.38 12.81 3.36
CA LYS A 20 -18.87 13.36 2.09
C LYS A 20 -17.72 13.52 1.08
N VAL A 21 -17.20 12.36 0.63
CA VAL A 21 -15.99 12.26 -0.21
C VAL A 21 -16.04 13.18 -1.44
N GLN A 22 -17.16 13.16 -2.19
CA GLN A 22 -17.30 13.96 -3.41
C GLN A 22 -17.31 15.47 -3.13
N GLU A 23 -17.90 15.87 -2.02
CA GLU A 23 -17.95 17.30 -1.60
C GLU A 23 -16.54 17.75 -1.18
N ALA A 24 -15.82 16.95 -0.41
CA ALA A 24 -14.43 17.23 -0.02
C ALA A 24 -13.52 17.34 -1.24
N ASP A 25 -13.62 16.39 -2.19
CA ASP A 25 -12.87 16.41 -3.44
C ASP A 25 -13.07 17.69 -4.25
N ARG A 26 -14.32 18.17 -4.36
CA ARG A 26 -14.63 19.42 -5.06
C ARG A 26 -13.93 20.62 -4.43
N TYR A 27 -13.94 20.73 -3.09
CA TYR A 27 -13.28 21.83 -2.40
C TYR A 27 -11.76 21.77 -2.58
N TYR A 28 -11.14 20.61 -2.35
CA TYR A 28 -9.69 20.46 -2.51
C TYR A 28 -9.25 20.69 -3.96
N THR A 29 -10.00 20.18 -4.93
CA THR A 29 -9.76 20.45 -6.36
C THR A 29 -9.85 21.92 -6.71
N ALA A 30 -10.84 22.65 -6.18
CA ALA A 30 -10.97 24.09 -6.41
C ALA A 30 -9.78 24.87 -5.85
N ILE A 31 -9.31 24.51 -4.64
CA ILE A 31 -8.12 25.11 -4.03
C ILE A 31 -6.88 24.82 -4.88
N LEU A 32 -6.69 23.58 -5.32
CA LEU A 32 -5.51 23.18 -6.10
C LEU A 32 -5.52 23.75 -7.53
N LYS A 33 -6.66 24.08 -8.09
CA LYS A 33 -6.76 24.84 -9.34
C LYS A 33 -6.29 26.29 -9.16
N ALA A 34 -6.61 26.92 -8.04
CA ALA A 34 -6.19 28.29 -7.74
C ALA A 34 -4.74 28.37 -7.23
N ASN A 35 -4.33 27.40 -6.43
CA ASN A 35 -2.99 27.29 -5.85
C ASN A 35 -2.52 25.81 -5.88
N PRO A 36 -1.85 25.36 -6.95
CA PRO A 36 -1.39 23.96 -7.10
C PRO A 36 -0.44 23.50 -6.01
N LYS A 37 0.27 24.42 -5.33
CA LYS A 37 1.20 24.12 -4.24
C LYS A 37 0.63 24.37 -2.83
N HIS A 38 -0.69 24.51 -2.71
CA HIS A 38 -1.29 24.66 -1.38
C HIS A 38 -1.07 23.40 -0.54
N SER A 39 -0.25 23.50 0.50
CA SER A 39 0.25 22.34 1.26
C SER A 39 -0.85 21.50 1.89
N ASP A 40 -1.79 22.14 2.62
CA ASP A 40 -2.87 21.44 3.30
C ASP A 40 -3.87 20.81 2.32
N ALA A 41 -4.17 21.48 1.20
CA ALA A 41 -5.08 20.94 0.19
C ALA A 41 -4.48 19.73 -0.51
N ASN A 42 -3.18 19.76 -0.82
CA ASN A 42 -2.47 18.60 -1.35
C ASN A 42 -2.46 17.46 -0.32
N HIS A 43 -2.09 17.71 0.93
CA HIS A 43 -2.12 16.69 1.97
C HIS A 43 -3.51 16.05 2.11
N ASN A 44 -4.55 16.87 2.22
CA ASN A 44 -5.93 16.40 2.42
C ASN A 44 -6.47 15.65 1.19
N MET A 45 -6.10 16.06 -0.04
CA MET A 45 -6.41 15.31 -1.25
C MET A 45 -5.72 13.92 -1.25
N GLY A 46 -4.46 13.85 -0.82
CA GLY A 46 -3.76 12.59 -0.63
C GLY A 46 -4.46 11.68 0.40
N VAL A 47 -4.85 12.23 1.55
CA VAL A 47 -5.60 11.48 2.59
C VAL A 47 -6.94 10.98 2.06
N LEU A 48 -7.65 11.81 1.30
CA LEU A 48 -8.92 11.44 0.66
C LEU A 48 -8.71 10.28 -0.32
N ALA A 49 -7.68 10.34 -1.16
CA ALA A 49 -7.34 9.28 -2.11
C ALA A 49 -7.01 7.96 -1.40
N VAL A 50 -6.24 8.00 -0.30
CA VAL A 50 -5.98 6.82 0.54
C VAL A 50 -7.28 6.26 1.12
N GLY A 51 -8.18 7.13 1.59
CA GLY A 51 -9.47 6.74 2.19
C GLY A 51 -10.39 5.99 1.21
N VAL A 52 -10.29 6.26 -0.09
CA VAL A 52 -11.03 5.56 -1.16
C VAL A 52 -10.23 4.43 -1.80
N GLY A 53 -9.13 3.99 -1.19
CA GLY A 53 -8.30 2.88 -1.66
C GLY A 53 -7.35 3.21 -2.82
N LYS A 54 -7.26 4.45 -3.27
CA LYS A 54 -6.39 4.89 -4.37
C LYS A 54 -5.03 5.36 -3.84
N VAL A 55 -4.31 4.48 -3.14
CA VAL A 55 -3.09 4.83 -2.40
C VAL A 55 -1.97 5.35 -3.33
N GLU A 56 -1.81 4.77 -4.51
CA GLU A 56 -0.82 5.20 -5.51
C GLU A 56 -1.06 6.65 -5.96
N VAL A 57 -2.33 7.01 -6.18
CA VAL A 57 -2.74 8.36 -6.59
C VAL A 57 -2.45 9.40 -5.50
N ALA A 58 -2.37 8.99 -4.23
CA ALA A 58 -2.08 9.90 -3.12
C ALA A 58 -0.62 10.37 -3.08
N LEU A 59 0.33 9.57 -3.60
CA LEU A 59 1.77 9.85 -3.46
C LEU A 59 2.20 11.21 -4.02
N PRO A 60 1.84 11.62 -5.26
CA PRO A 60 2.22 12.93 -5.79
C PRO A 60 1.64 14.09 -4.95
N PHE A 61 0.45 13.94 -4.39
CA PHE A 61 -0.14 14.95 -3.52
C PHE A 61 0.65 15.10 -2.21
N PHE A 62 1.00 14.00 -1.54
CA PHE A 62 1.84 14.05 -0.34
C PHE A 62 3.22 14.63 -0.61
N LYS A 63 3.82 14.28 -1.76
CA LYS A 63 5.11 14.84 -2.16
C LYS A 63 5.01 16.36 -2.35
N THR A 64 4.00 16.85 -3.06
CA THR A 64 3.76 18.29 -3.26
C THR A 64 3.52 19.02 -1.93
N ALA A 65 2.76 18.41 -1.01
CA ALA A 65 2.54 18.98 0.33
C ALA A 65 3.86 19.19 1.08
N LEU A 66 4.76 18.18 1.06
CA LEU A 66 6.07 18.24 1.69
C LEU A 66 7.03 19.22 1.02
N GLU A 67 7.00 19.33 -0.31
CA GLU A 67 7.76 20.33 -1.05
C GLU A 67 7.34 21.76 -0.72
N ALA A 68 6.03 21.97 -0.49
CA ALA A 68 5.47 23.26 -0.11
C ALA A 68 5.71 23.61 1.37
N ASN A 69 5.62 22.63 2.27
CA ASN A 69 5.87 22.83 3.71
C ASN A 69 6.36 21.54 4.38
N SER A 70 7.66 21.42 4.55
CA SER A 70 8.29 20.25 5.17
C SER A 70 8.29 20.24 6.70
N ASN A 71 7.77 21.29 7.35
CA ASN A 71 7.80 21.41 8.82
C ASN A 71 6.64 20.69 9.50
N ILE A 72 5.62 20.26 8.73
CA ILE A 72 4.43 19.62 9.25
C ILE A 72 4.66 18.11 9.35
N ALA A 73 4.81 17.59 10.57
CA ALA A 73 5.05 16.18 10.85
C ALA A 73 4.00 15.27 10.21
N GLN A 74 2.72 15.66 10.22
CA GLN A 74 1.62 14.89 9.68
C GLN A 74 1.78 14.58 8.17
N TYR A 75 2.38 15.48 7.39
CA TYR A 75 2.59 15.23 5.95
C TYR A 75 3.57 14.09 5.71
N TRP A 76 4.67 14.06 6.48
CA TRP A 76 5.64 12.97 6.46
C TRP A 76 5.00 11.65 6.86
N LEU A 77 4.24 11.64 7.96
CA LEU A 77 3.58 10.43 8.46
C LEU A 77 2.62 9.86 7.43
N SER A 78 1.80 10.70 6.80
CA SER A 78 0.84 10.27 5.78
C SER A 78 1.54 9.71 4.53
N TYR A 79 2.65 10.32 4.10
CA TYR A 79 3.41 9.86 2.94
C TYR A 79 4.10 8.52 3.22
N ILE A 80 4.77 8.39 4.37
CA ILE A 80 5.42 7.14 4.78
C ILE A 80 4.39 6.02 4.93
N ASP A 81 3.25 6.28 5.58
CA ASP A 81 2.18 5.28 5.73
C ASP A 81 1.61 4.81 4.38
N ALA A 82 1.45 5.73 3.42
CA ALA A 82 1.02 5.38 2.07
C ALA A 82 2.05 4.49 1.36
N LEU A 83 3.35 4.79 1.48
CA LEU A 83 4.43 3.96 0.91
C LEU A 83 4.48 2.56 1.56
N ILE A 84 4.28 2.47 2.88
CA ILE A 84 4.20 1.18 3.60
C ILE A 84 2.99 0.37 3.12
N LYS A 85 1.83 1.01 2.89
CA LYS A 85 0.63 0.34 2.35
C LYS A 85 0.84 -0.22 0.94
N LEU A 86 1.71 0.41 0.17
CA LEU A 86 2.11 -0.04 -1.17
C LEU A 86 3.30 -1.02 -1.14
N GLU A 87 3.72 -1.47 0.03
CA GLU A 87 4.89 -2.34 0.25
C GLU A 87 6.22 -1.75 -0.28
N ARG A 88 6.27 -0.42 -0.51
CA ARG A 88 7.44 0.32 -0.99
C ARG A 88 8.35 0.70 0.19
N MET A 89 8.94 -0.31 0.83
CA MET A 89 9.67 -0.16 2.09
C MET A 89 10.95 0.68 1.98
N ASP A 90 11.68 0.57 0.86
CA ASP A 90 12.91 1.34 0.65
C ASP A 90 12.61 2.83 0.45
N ASP A 91 11.53 3.14 -0.27
CA ASP A 91 11.06 4.51 -0.42
C ASP A 91 10.56 5.07 0.92
N ALA A 92 9.80 4.28 1.68
CA ALA A 92 9.32 4.66 3.00
C ALA A 92 10.48 4.98 3.95
N LYS A 93 11.55 4.16 3.93
CA LYS A 93 12.77 4.42 4.70
C LYS A 93 13.46 5.70 4.28
N THR A 94 13.60 5.92 2.98
CA THR A 94 14.22 7.13 2.44
C THR A 94 13.48 8.38 2.91
N VAL A 95 12.14 8.37 2.85
CA VAL A 95 11.31 9.51 3.29
C VAL A 95 11.40 9.69 4.81
N LEU A 96 11.46 8.60 5.59
CA LEU A 96 11.64 8.66 7.03
C LEU A 96 13.00 9.27 7.41
N ASP A 97 14.08 8.87 6.74
CA ASP A 97 15.41 9.41 6.96
C ASP A 97 15.48 10.91 6.62
N GLN A 98 14.78 11.34 5.56
CA GLN A 98 14.62 12.75 5.21
C GLN A 98 13.86 13.53 6.29
N ALA A 99 12.77 13.00 6.86
CA ALA A 99 12.04 13.62 7.95
C ALA A 99 12.94 13.83 9.17
N LYS A 100 13.70 12.79 9.55
CA LYS A 100 14.66 12.84 10.65
C LYS A 100 15.76 13.89 10.43
N SER A 101 16.32 13.96 9.22
CA SER A 101 17.35 14.95 8.86
C SER A 101 16.85 16.40 8.96
N LYS A 102 15.54 16.61 8.76
CA LYS A 102 14.87 17.91 8.96
C LYS A 102 14.48 18.17 10.42
N GLY A 103 14.84 17.29 11.35
CA GLY A 103 14.54 17.43 12.77
C GLY A 103 13.07 17.14 13.14
N VAL A 104 12.28 16.61 12.22
CA VAL A 104 10.89 16.25 12.51
C VAL A 104 10.86 15.01 13.39
N LYS A 105 10.17 15.08 14.54
CA LYS A 105 10.11 14.03 15.57
C LYS A 105 8.67 13.83 16.03
N GLY A 106 8.38 12.68 16.63
CA GLY A 106 7.12 12.37 17.31
C GLY A 106 6.82 10.88 17.32
N GLU A 107 5.97 10.44 18.24
CA GLU A 107 5.58 9.03 18.44
C GLU A 107 5.04 8.34 17.16
N GLY A 108 4.48 9.11 16.23
CA GLY A 108 4.01 8.59 14.94
C GLY A 108 5.13 7.97 14.11
N PHE A 109 6.33 8.56 14.14
CA PHE A 109 7.51 8.05 13.45
C PHE A 109 8.01 6.75 14.07
N ASP A 110 8.04 6.66 15.40
CA ASP A 110 8.46 5.44 16.12
C ASP A 110 7.51 4.26 15.80
N ARG A 111 6.21 4.53 15.67
CA ARG A 111 5.22 3.52 15.27
C ARG A 111 5.43 3.06 13.82
N LEU A 112 5.72 3.99 12.91
CA LEU A 112 5.99 3.64 11.52
C LEU A 112 7.31 2.86 11.39
N GLU A 113 8.33 3.24 12.13
CA GLU A 113 9.60 2.52 12.18
C GLU A 113 9.41 1.06 12.64
N LYS A 114 8.70 0.85 13.76
CA LYS A 114 8.36 -0.49 14.23
C LYS A 114 7.56 -1.31 13.20
N ARG A 115 6.61 -0.67 12.48
CA ARG A 115 5.89 -1.35 11.39
C ARG A 115 6.81 -1.73 10.23
N MET A 116 7.75 -0.88 9.88
CA MET A 116 8.76 -1.16 8.85
C MET A 116 9.73 -2.24 9.28
N GLU A 117 10.16 -2.25 10.54
CA GLU A 117 11.00 -3.31 11.11
C GLU A 117 10.26 -4.64 11.17
N GLY A 118 8.98 -4.65 11.60
CA GLY A 118 8.12 -5.81 11.56
C GLY A 118 7.96 -6.36 10.15
N ALA A 119 7.70 -5.50 9.17
CA ALA A 119 7.62 -5.89 7.77
C ALA A 119 8.98 -6.38 7.21
N LYS A 120 10.12 -5.84 7.69
CA LYS A 120 11.47 -6.36 7.36
C LYS A 120 11.73 -7.69 8.04
N THR A 121 11.29 -7.87 9.28
CA THR A 121 11.42 -9.14 10.00
C THR A 121 10.62 -10.21 9.28
N ASP A 122 9.41 -9.90 8.83
CA ASP A 122 8.60 -10.78 7.98
C ASP A 122 9.25 -11.02 6.60
N ALA A 123 9.89 -9.99 6.03
CA ALA A 123 10.63 -10.12 4.76
C ALA A 123 11.93 -10.93 4.92
N VAL A 124 12.65 -10.75 6.03
CA VAL A 124 13.90 -11.51 6.35
C VAL A 124 13.56 -12.93 6.83
N LEU A 125 12.46 -13.11 7.58
CA LEU A 125 11.92 -14.43 7.89
C LEU A 125 11.36 -15.10 6.63
N GLY A 126 10.73 -14.35 5.72
CA GLY A 126 10.31 -14.85 4.41
C GLY A 126 11.47 -15.24 3.49
N SER A 127 12.65 -14.61 3.63
CA SER A 127 13.88 -15.05 2.93
C SER A 127 14.58 -16.25 3.60
N LYS A 128 14.32 -16.50 4.89
CA LYS A 128 14.76 -17.70 5.64
C LYS A 128 13.65 -18.75 5.73
N SER A 129 12.38 -18.35 5.73
CA SER A 129 11.24 -19.26 5.67
C SER A 129 10.96 -19.63 4.22
N GLN A 130 10.88 -20.93 3.95
CA GLN A 130 10.49 -21.43 2.63
C GLN A 130 9.02 -21.17 2.31
N GLU A 131 8.21 -20.84 3.33
CA GLU A 131 6.77 -20.66 3.24
C GLU A 131 6.33 -19.20 3.58
N PRO A 132 5.26 -18.69 2.97
CA PRO A 132 4.72 -17.38 3.30
C PRO A 132 4.06 -17.35 4.70
N PRO A 133 3.80 -16.15 5.26
CA PRO A 133 3.11 -16.00 6.53
C PRO A 133 1.77 -16.74 6.57
N GLN A 134 1.46 -17.36 7.70
CA GLN A 134 0.25 -18.17 7.87
C GLN A 134 -1.04 -17.44 7.45
N LYS A 135 -1.13 -16.14 7.71
CA LYS A 135 -2.28 -15.30 7.31
C LYS A 135 -2.48 -15.28 5.78
N LYS A 136 -1.39 -15.23 5.00
CA LYS A 136 -1.44 -15.28 3.54
C LYS A 136 -1.89 -16.66 3.03
N LEU A 137 -1.37 -17.73 3.65
CA LEU A 137 -1.80 -19.09 3.33
C LEU A 137 -3.29 -19.30 3.68
N GLN A 138 -3.74 -18.77 4.80
CA GLN A 138 -5.14 -18.85 5.19
C GLN A 138 -6.06 -18.17 4.17
N SER A 139 -5.68 -16.99 3.69
CA SER A 139 -6.41 -16.29 2.61
C SER A 139 -6.51 -17.13 1.35
N LEU A 140 -5.42 -17.77 0.91
CA LEU A 140 -5.43 -18.67 -0.24
C LEU A 140 -6.33 -19.88 -0.04
N ILE A 141 -6.32 -20.48 1.16
CA ILE A 141 -7.19 -21.61 1.51
C ILE A 141 -8.66 -21.18 1.44
N GLU A 142 -9.01 -20.02 1.98
CA GLU A 142 -10.36 -19.48 1.95
C GLU A 142 -10.85 -19.24 0.51
N LEU A 143 -10.02 -18.64 -0.34
CA LEU A 143 -10.30 -18.44 -1.75
C LEU A 143 -10.50 -19.78 -2.50
N TYR A 144 -9.65 -20.75 -2.21
CA TYR A 144 -9.73 -22.08 -2.81
C TYR A 144 -11.04 -22.80 -2.41
N ASN A 145 -11.41 -22.76 -1.14
CA ASN A 145 -12.64 -23.34 -0.61
C ASN A 145 -13.90 -22.65 -1.15
N GLN A 146 -13.80 -21.36 -1.52
CA GLN A 146 -14.86 -20.59 -2.19
C GLN A 146 -14.92 -20.83 -3.71
N ASN A 147 -14.10 -21.75 -4.23
CA ASN A 147 -13.97 -22.03 -5.67
C ASN A 147 -13.56 -20.80 -6.51
N ARG A 148 -12.85 -19.83 -5.90
CA ARG A 148 -12.34 -18.61 -6.55
C ARG A 148 -10.96 -18.87 -7.18
N LEU A 149 -10.89 -19.90 -8.02
CA LEU A 149 -9.64 -20.50 -8.49
C LEU A 149 -8.73 -19.55 -9.28
N GLN A 150 -9.32 -18.65 -10.09
CA GLN A 150 -8.52 -17.64 -10.82
C GLN A 150 -7.81 -16.69 -9.86
N GLN A 151 -8.45 -16.34 -8.74
CA GLN A 151 -7.84 -15.47 -7.74
C GLN A 151 -6.76 -16.20 -6.95
N VAL A 152 -6.97 -17.48 -6.62
CA VAL A 152 -5.94 -18.33 -6.02
C VAL A 152 -4.71 -18.38 -6.91
N PHE A 153 -4.90 -18.64 -8.21
CA PHE A 153 -3.81 -18.69 -9.18
C PHE A 153 -3.01 -17.38 -9.20
N ASN A 154 -3.70 -16.26 -9.37
CA ASN A 154 -3.06 -14.94 -9.45
C ASN A 154 -2.31 -14.58 -8.15
N GLU A 155 -2.93 -14.81 -6.99
CA GLU A 155 -2.31 -14.50 -5.70
C GLU A 155 -1.12 -15.43 -5.39
N ALA A 156 -1.26 -16.74 -5.69
CA ALA A 156 -0.17 -17.68 -5.56
C ALA A 156 1.00 -17.33 -6.49
N GLN A 157 0.73 -16.96 -7.75
CA GLN A 157 1.74 -16.52 -8.72
C GLN A 157 2.52 -15.30 -8.22
N GLU A 158 1.87 -14.30 -7.65
CA GLU A 158 2.55 -13.13 -7.06
C GLU A 158 3.41 -13.54 -5.86
N LEU A 159 2.90 -14.40 -4.99
CA LEU A 159 3.64 -14.85 -3.83
C LEU A 159 4.84 -15.74 -4.17
N THR A 160 4.78 -16.54 -5.26
CA THR A 160 5.93 -17.37 -5.69
C THR A 160 7.12 -16.54 -6.16
N LYS A 161 6.95 -15.27 -6.56
CA LYS A 161 8.06 -14.36 -6.86
C LYS A 161 8.94 -14.10 -5.63
N ARG A 162 8.33 -14.08 -4.45
CA ARG A 162 9.02 -13.83 -3.17
C ARG A 162 9.41 -15.12 -2.45
N TYR A 163 8.52 -16.11 -2.45
CA TYR A 163 8.69 -17.41 -1.76
C TYR A 163 8.95 -18.51 -2.79
N THR A 164 10.06 -18.38 -3.52
CA THR A 164 10.40 -19.23 -4.68
C THR A 164 10.53 -20.72 -4.36
N LYS A 165 10.72 -21.08 -3.07
CA LYS A 165 10.86 -22.44 -2.58
C LYS A 165 9.64 -22.95 -1.78
N SER A 166 8.53 -22.19 -1.74
CA SER A 166 7.32 -22.61 -1.07
C SER A 166 6.62 -23.74 -1.81
N LEU A 167 6.62 -24.92 -1.22
CA LEU A 167 5.89 -26.07 -1.77
C LEU A 167 4.39 -25.81 -1.82
N THR A 168 3.87 -25.15 -0.78
CA THR A 168 2.44 -24.84 -0.64
C THR A 168 1.98 -23.92 -1.76
N LEU A 169 2.73 -22.83 -2.06
CA LEU A 169 2.38 -21.91 -3.13
C LEU A 169 2.39 -22.53 -4.52
N TRP A 170 3.46 -23.29 -4.84
CA TRP A 170 3.53 -23.98 -6.12
C TRP A 170 2.44 -25.03 -6.28
N ASN A 171 2.01 -25.67 -5.18
CA ASN A 171 0.87 -26.58 -5.19
C ASN A 171 -0.45 -25.84 -5.44
N PHE A 172 -0.72 -24.73 -4.74
CA PHE A 172 -1.92 -23.91 -4.99
C PHE A 172 -1.97 -23.38 -6.42
N MET A 173 -0.84 -22.88 -6.93
CA MET A 173 -0.71 -22.37 -8.28
C MET A 173 -1.00 -23.47 -9.30
N GLY A 174 -0.38 -24.65 -9.17
CA GLY A 174 -0.59 -25.77 -10.08
C GLY A 174 -2.01 -26.35 -10.03
N ALA A 175 -2.56 -26.53 -8.82
CA ALA A 175 -3.90 -27.07 -8.63
C ALA A 175 -5.00 -26.12 -9.17
N SER A 176 -4.87 -24.82 -8.89
CA SER A 176 -5.83 -23.82 -9.41
C SER A 176 -5.72 -23.67 -10.93
N ALA A 177 -4.50 -23.62 -11.49
CA ALA A 177 -4.27 -23.55 -12.92
C ALA A 177 -4.89 -24.76 -13.67
N ALA A 178 -4.71 -25.97 -13.13
CA ALA A 178 -5.30 -27.19 -13.73
C ALA A 178 -6.83 -27.12 -13.75
N GLN A 179 -7.46 -26.64 -12.68
CA GLN A 179 -8.92 -26.57 -12.59
C GLN A 179 -9.53 -25.45 -13.46
N ILE A 180 -8.79 -24.36 -13.73
CA ILE A 180 -9.25 -23.29 -14.65
C ILE A 180 -8.83 -23.55 -16.11
N GLY A 181 -8.23 -24.70 -16.40
CA GLY A 181 -7.86 -25.10 -17.75
C GLY A 181 -6.54 -24.53 -18.27
N GLN A 182 -5.75 -23.86 -17.43
CA GLN A 182 -4.41 -23.34 -17.77
C GLN A 182 -3.36 -24.46 -17.61
N LEU A 183 -3.40 -25.46 -18.49
CA LEU A 183 -2.64 -26.69 -18.33
C LEU A 183 -1.11 -26.49 -18.40
N ASP A 184 -0.62 -25.58 -19.24
CA ASP A 184 0.80 -25.27 -19.36
C ASP A 184 1.35 -24.67 -18.05
N GLU A 185 0.60 -23.76 -17.44
CA GLU A 185 0.94 -23.15 -16.16
C GLU A 185 0.90 -24.18 -15.01
N ALA A 186 -0.09 -25.09 -15.05
CA ALA A 186 -0.15 -26.18 -14.08
C ALA A 186 1.07 -27.09 -14.16
N VAL A 187 1.46 -27.49 -15.38
CA VAL A 187 2.67 -28.32 -15.62
C VAL A 187 3.92 -27.60 -15.15
N ASN A 188 4.08 -26.30 -15.44
CA ASN A 188 5.21 -25.51 -15.02
C ASN A 188 5.30 -25.42 -13.49
N ALA A 189 4.17 -25.16 -12.82
CA ALA A 189 4.11 -25.09 -11.37
C ALA A 189 4.47 -26.43 -10.70
N PHE A 190 3.94 -27.56 -11.20
CA PHE A 190 4.29 -28.88 -10.66
C PHE A 190 5.71 -29.31 -10.96
N LYS A 191 6.27 -29.00 -12.13
CA LYS A 191 7.69 -29.20 -12.43
C LYS A 191 8.58 -28.45 -11.41
N LYS A 192 8.21 -27.20 -11.10
CA LYS A 192 8.91 -26.39 -10.09
C LYS A 192 8.81 -27.01 -8.71
N LEU A 193 7.62 -27.48 -8.31
CA LEU A 193 7.39 -28.15 -7.03
C LEU A 193 8.28 -29.38 -6.88
N ILE A 194 8.36 -30.24 -7.91
CA ILE A 194 9.22 -31.45 -7.93
C ILE A 194 10.71 -31.06 -7.84
N SER A 195 11.13 -29.97 -8.50
CA SER A 195 12.52 -29.51 -8.46
C SER A 195 12.96 -28.99 -7.08
N ILE A 196 12.01 -28.58 -6.24
CA ILE A 196 12.29 -28.09 -4.88
C ILE A 196 12.40 -29.25 -3.88
N LYS A 197 11.60 -30.28 -4.08
CA LYS A 197 11.62 -31.51 -3.27
C LYS A 197 11.73 -32.72 -4.22
N PRO A 198 12.96 -33.10 -4.61
CA PRO A 198 13.18 -34.28 -5.41
C PRO A 198 12.82 -35.59 -4.68
#